data_005a2c38faf10e75cee4e092a807402c
#
_entry.id   005a2c38faf10e75cee4e092a807402c
#
_cell.length_a   1.000
_cell.length_b   1.000
_cell.length_c   1.000
_cell.angle_alpha   90.00
_cell.angle_beta   90.00
_cell.angle_gamma   90.00
#
_symmetry.space_group_name_H-M   'P 1'
#
loop_
_entity.id
_entity.type
_entity.pdbx_description
1 polymer ?
#
loop_
_entity_poly.entity_id
_entity_poly.type
_entity_poly.pdbx_seq_one_letter_code
_entity_poly.pdbx_strand_id
1 'polypeptide(L)'
;MSYTDQLKEVIASFTTNQAEIEVVRISHSNIQTLYLTAQLADNTEIYDENDVIQTVTAVPMSLSDESSGSLLLNERTLTIQGINDLIASEEDLIPLDSEERIVVDVMTYVADINGVLSKIALGPIRYYLQKSAYSQKNNNASLTISTSPTNISETGETASKSKFPTLEGVSG
;
A
#
# COMPACT_ATOMS: atom_id res chain seq x y z
N MET A 1 -11.65 17.93 -3.92
CA MET A 1 -12.47 17.05 -4.80
C MET A 1 -12.71 15.75 -4.05
N SER A 2 -13.93 15.27 -4.00
CA SER A 2 -14.21 14.01 -3.32
C SER A 2 -13.71 12.82 -4.15
N TYR A 3 -13.45 11.67 -3.51
CA TYR A 3 -13.08 10.42 -4.21
C TYR A 3 -14.08 10.06 -5.32
N THR A 4 -15.38 10.25 -5.05
CA THR A 4 -16.45 9.99 -6.04
C THR A 4 -16.36 10.91 -7.26
N ASP A 5 -15.96 12.15 -7.07
CA ASP A 5 -15.81 13.09 -8.19
C ASP A 5 -14.58 12.78 -9.02
N GLN A 6 -13.46 12.39 -8.37
CA GLN A 6 -12.27 11.90 -9.05
C GLN A 6 -12.60 10.65 -9.88
N LEU A 7 -13.33 9.69 -9.30
CA LEU A 7 -13.73 8.48 -10.00
C LEU A 7 -14.59 8.76 -11.22
N LYS A 8 -15.56 9.70 -11.10
CA LYS A 8 -16.40 10.12 -12.23
C LYS A 8 -15.59 10.78 -13.34
N GLU A 9 -14.64 11.62 -12.97
CA GLU A 9 -13.77 12.29 -13.93
C GLU A 9 -12.87 11.29 -14.66
N VAL A 10 -12.28 10.34 -13.94
CA VAL A 10 -11.49 9.26 -14.53
C VAL A 10 -12.33 8.42 -15.47
N ILE A 11 -13.51 7.96 -15.06
CA ILE A 11 -14.41 7.17 -15.90
C ILE A 11 -14.82 7.97 -17.15
N ALA A 12 -15.08 9.27 -17.01
CA ALA A 12 -15.44 10.13 -18.15
C ALA A 12 -14.27 10.40 -19.09
N SER A 13 -13.02 10.30 -18.60
CA SER A 13 -11.82 10.55 -19.39
C SER A 13 -11.34 9.33 -20.18
N PHE A 14 -11.81 8.11 -19.84
CA PHE A 14 -11.44 6.91 -20.57
C PHE A 14 -11.97 6.94 -22.00
N THR A 15 -11.05 7.17 -22.92
CA THR A 15 -11.25 6.88 -24.33
C THR A 15 -10.63 5.51 -24.64
N THR A 16 -11.07 4.87 -25.73
CA THR A 16 -10.62 3.53 -26.15
C THR A 16 -9.11 3.40 -26.37
N ASN A 17 -8.35 4.48 -26.27
CA ASN A 17 -6.91 4.55 -26.55
C ASN A 17 -6.08 4.99 -25.33
N GLN A 18 -6.59 4.84 -24.13
CA GLN A 18 -5.89 5.17 -22.90
C GLN A 18 -5.66 3.92 -22.05
N ALA A 19 -4.55 3.88 -21.34
CA ALA A 19 -4.22 2.83 -20.40
C ALA A 19 -4.14 3.37 -18.97
N GLU A 20 -4.75 2.65 -18.05
CA GLU A 20 -4.57 2.90 -16.61
C GLU A 20 -3.23 2.35 -16.16
N ILE A 21 -2.49 3.18 -15.43
CA ILE A 21 -1.22 2.84 -14.85
C ILE A 21 -1.34 2.95 -13.33
N GLU A 22 -1.20 1.84 -12.65
CA GLU A 22 -1.20 1.79 -11.20
C GLU A 22 0.22 1.97 -10.65
N VAL A 23 0.36 2.90 -9.72
CA VAL A 23 1.61 3.13 -8.99
C VAL A 23 1.33 3.01 -7.50
N VAL A 24 2.16 2.25 -6.82
CA VAL A 24 2.11 2.06 -5.37
C VAL A 24 3.28 2.80 -4.73
N ARG A 25 2.98 3.68 -3.77
CA ARG A 25 3.97 4.35 -2.95
C ARG A 25 4.00 3.70 -1.57
N ILE A 26 5.17 3.26 -1.13
CA ILE A 26 5.41 2.75 0.22
C ILE A 26 6.25 3.77 0.97
N SER A 27 5.78 4.24 2.11
CA SER A 27 6.43 5.29 2.88
C SER A 27 6.32 5.11 4.39
N HIS A 28 7.35 5.58 5.08
CA HIS A 28 7.44 5.70 6.53
C HIS A 28 8.58 6.67 6.86
N SER A 29 8.59 7.33 8.01
CA SER A 29 9.61 8.31 8.34
C SER A 29 11.04 7.75 8.41
N ASN A 30 11.18 6.47 8.72
CA ASN A 30 12.48 5.81 8.89
C ASN A 30 12.98 5.08 7.63
N ILE A 31 12.20 5.01 6.56
CA ILE A 31 12.57 4.30 5.33
C ILE A 31 12.61 5.25 4.13
N GLN A 32 13.32 4.83 3.10
CA GLN A 32 13.25 5.51 1.82
C GLN A 32 11.87 5.28 1.19
N THR A 33 11.22 6.34 0.73
CA THR A 33 9.97 6.23 -0.02
C THR A 33 10.19 5.51 -1.34
N LEU A 34 9.42 4.44 -1.57
CA LEU A 34 9.48 3.64 -2.79
C LEU A 34 8.24 3.90 -3.64
N TYR A 35 8.45 4.11 -4.94
CA TYR A 35 7.38 4.20 -5.94
C TYR A 35 7.50 2.98 -6.87
N LEU A 36 6.51 2.11 -6.86
CA LEU A 36 6.55 0.81 -7.54
C LEU A 36 5.44 0.71 -8.58
N THR A 37 5.73 0.08 -9.71
CA THR A 37 4.73 -0.19 -10.75
C THR A 37 5.10 -1.44 -11.55
N ALA A 38 4.09 -2.15 -12.04
CA ALA A 38 4.28 -3.27 -12.96
C ALA A 38 4.12 -2.87 -14.45
N GLN A 39 3.72 -1.62 -14.72
CA GLN A 39 3.22 -1.21 -16.03
C GLN A 39 4.09 -0.18 -16.73
N LEU A 40 5.08 0.40 -16.04
CA LEU A 40 6.02 1.35 -16.62
C LEU A 40 7.43 0.77 -16.66
N ALA A 41 8.28 1.34 -17.49
CA ALA A 41 9.70 1.04 -17.48
C ALA A 41 10.37 1.53 -16.20
N ASP A 42 11.44 0.86 -15.79
CA ASP A 42 12.25 1.29 -14.66
C ASP A 42 12.78 2.71 -14.85
N ASN A 43 12.85 3.47 -13.78
CA ASN A 43 13.26 4.87 -13.77
C ASN A 43 12.37 5.84 -14.58
N THR A 44 11.11 5.46 -14.87
CA THR A 44 10.16 6.39 -15.45
C THR A 44 9.82 7.49 -14.44
N GLU A 45 9.78 8.73 -14.89
CA GLU A 45 9.40 9.88 -14.07
C GLU A 45 7.87 10.01 -14.03
N ILE A 46 7.36 10.27 -12.83
CA ILE A 46 5.94 10.57 -12.58
C ILE A 46 5.84 11.84 -11.74
N TYR A 47 4.68 12.47 -11.71
CA TYR A 47 4.39 13.57 -10.79
C TYR A 47 3.58 13.06 -9.61
N ASP A 48 4.00 13.36 -8.39
CA ASP A 48 3.21 13.10 -7.19
C ASP A 48 2.08 14.13 -7.00
N GLU A 49 1.35 14.02 -5.90
CA GLU A 49 0.23 14.92 -5.57
C GLU A 49 0.64 16.38 -5.33
N ASN A 50 1.93 16.64 -5.14
CA ASN A 50 2.50 17.97 -4.93
C ASN A 50 3.19 18.51 -6.19
N ASP A 51 2.99 17.86 -7.34
CA ASP A 51 3.67 18.17 -8.60
C ASP A 51 5.20 18.02 -8.54
N VAL A 52 5.71 17.17 -7.63
CA VAL A 52 7.13 16.84 -7.53
C VAL A 52 7.43 15.62 -8.39
N ILE A 53 8.51 15.68 -9.15
CA ILE A 53 8.95 14.54 -9.97
C ILE A 53 9.51 13.45 -9.07
N GLN A 54 8.96 12.26 -9.22
CA GLN A 54 9.39 11.04 -8.57
C GLN A 54 9.78 9.99 -9.62
N THR A 55 10.64 9.08 -9.25
CA THR A 55 11.10 8.01 -10.12
C THR A 55 10.50 6.68 -9.67
N VAL A 56 9.88 5.94 -10.59
CA VAL A 56 9.32 4.62 -10.27
C VAL A 56 10.33 3.51 -10.49
N THR A 57 10.20 2.47 -9.68
CA THR A 57 10.90 1.19 -9.85
C THR A 57 9.93 0.19 -10.50
N ALA A 58 10.33 -0.36 -11.63
CA ALA A 58 9.55 -1.38 -12.32
C ALA A 58 9.72 -2.73 -11.63
N VAL A 59 8.63 -3.27 -11.10
CA VAL A 59 8.62 -4.59 -10.44
C VAL A 59 7.38 -5.37 -10.81
N PRO A 60 7.47 -6.69 -10.98
CA PRO A 60 6.27 -7.50 -11.08
C PRO A 60 5.48 -7.39 -9.77
N MET A 61 4.29 -6.83 -9.85
CA MET A 61 3.41 -6.70 -8.69
C MET A 61 1.95 -6.91 -9.07
N SER A 62 1.16 -7.28 -8.10
CA SER A 62 -0.30 -7.36 -8.22
C SER A 62 -0.95 -6.88 -6.94
N LEU A 63 -2.05 -6.18 -7.08
CA LEU A 63 -2.89 -5.73 -5.99
C LEU A 63 -4.23 -6.44 -6.09
N SER A 64 -4.62 -7.18 -5.04
CA SER A 64 -5.91 -7.88 -5.02
C SER A 64 -7.06 -6.89 -5.00
N ASP A 65 -8.25 -7.34 -5.38
CA ASP A 65 -9.48 -6.59 -5.14
C ASP A 65 -9.70 -6.40 -3.63
N GLU A 66 -10.47 -5.38 -3.28
CA GLU A 66 -10.85 -5.15 -1.89
C GLU A 66 -11.71 -6.31 -1.39
N SER A 67 -11.27 -6.95 -0.31
CA SER A 67 -12.09 -7.96 0.36
C SER A 67 -13.00 -7.28 1.37
N SER A 68 -14.29 -7.44 1.21
CA SER A 68 -15.31 -6.98 2.16
C SER A 68 -15.46 -7.94 3.36
N GLY A 69 -14.37 -8.52 3.81
CA GLY A 69 -14.38 -9.59 4.84
C GLY A 69 -14.83 -9.17 6.23
N SER A 70 -14.91 -7.88 6.51
CA SER A 70 -15.56 -7.34 7.69
C SER A 70 -16.14 -5.97 7.38
N LEU A 71 -17.24 -5.64 7.97
CA LEU A 71 -18.06 -4.43 7.72
C LEU A 71 -17.32 -3.09 7.83
N LEU A 72 -16.05 -3.09 8.22
CA LEU A 72 -15.30 -1.87 8.54
C LEU A 72 -13.93 -1.79 7.89
N LEU A 73 -13.49 -2.82 7.14
CA LEU A 73 -12.14 -2.90 6.64
C LEU A 73 -12.09 -3.36 5.20
N ASN A 74 -11.64 -2.46 4.37
CA ASN A 74 -11.21 -2.81 3.03
C ASN A 74 -9.78 -3.28 3.09
N GLU A 75 -9.59 -4.60 3.14
CA GLU A 75 -8.27 -5.21 3.07
C GLU A 75 -7.93 -5.55 1.62
N ARG A 76 -6.67 -5.34 1.28
CA ARG A 76 -6.08 -5.76 0.00
C ARG A 76 -4.75 -6.45 0.27
N THR A 77 -4.35 -7.30 -0.66
CA THR A 77 -3.03 -7.90 -0.64
C THR A 77 -2.22 -7.36 -1.81
N LEU A 78 -1.10 -6.73 -1.51
CA LEU A 78 -0.09 -6.31 -2.46
C LEU A 78 1.00 -7.39 -2.51
N THR A 79 1.14 -8.04 -3.65
CA THR A 79 2.22 -9.01 -3.89
C THR A 79 3.26 -8.39 -4.80
N ILE A 80 4.53 -8.42 -4.37
CA ILE A 80 5.67 -7.84 -5.10
C ILE A 80 6.71 -8.92 -5.29
N GLN A 81 7.30 -8.99 -6.48
CA GLN A 81 8.33 -9.97 -6.80
C GLN A 81 9.67 -9.27 -7.07
N GLY A 82 10.75 -9.94 -6.71
CA GLY A 82 12.11 -9.53 -7.07
C GLY A 82 12.77 -8.52 -6.15
N ILE A 83 12.04 -7.91 -5.21
CA ILE A 83 12.57 -6.90 -4.28
C ILE A 83 12.22 -7.17 -2.81
N ASN A 84 11.91 -8.43 -2.48
CA ASN A 84 11.57 -8.78 -1.10
C ASN A 84 12.69 -8.42 -0.12
N ASP A 85 13.96 -8.62 -0.49
CA ASP A 85 15.10 -8.29 0.37
C ASP A 85 15.20 -6.78 0.60
N LEU A 86 14.90 -5.95 -0.41
CA LEU A 86 14.86 -4.51 -0.25
C LEU A 86 13.76 -4.09 0.71
N ILE A 87 12.54 -4.59 0.54
CA ILE A 87 11.41 -4.25 1.41
C ILE A 87 11.67 -4.74 2.83
N ALA A 88 12.17 -5.96 3.00
CA ALA A 88 12.51 -6.49 4.32
C ALA A 88 13.60 -5.66 5.01
N SER A 89 14.66 -5.27 4.28
CA SER A 89 15.72 -4.42 4.84
C SER A 89 15.25 -3.02 5.22
N GLU A 90 14.29 -2.46 4.49
CA GLU A 90 13.67 -1.18 4.85
C GLU A 90 12.77 -1.34 6.10
N GLU A 91 11.99 -2.42 6.20
CA GLU A 91 11.20 -2.68 7.41
C GLU A 91 12.08 -2.85 8.66
N ASP A 92 13.26 -3.47 8.53
CA ASP A 92 14.21 -3.64 9.64
C ASP A 92 14.77 -2.31 10.18
N LEU A 93 14.67 -1.21 9.41
CA LEU A 93 15.04 0.13 9.86
C LEU A 93 13.99 0.78 10.76
N ILE A 94 12.80 0.20 10.85
CA ILE A 94 11.72 0.74 11.66
C ILE A 94 11.88 0.22 13.09
N PRO A 95 11.96 1.09 14.10
CA PRO A 95 12.02 0.66 15.48
C PRO A 95 10.80 -0.18 15.88
N LEU A 96 11.01 -1.24 16.65
CA LEU A 96 9.94 -2.14 17.11
C LEU A 96 8.89 -1.45 17.98
N ASP A 97 9.25 -0.33 18.59
CA ASP A 97 8.37 0.52 19.41
C ASP A 97 7.76 1.70 18.63
N SER A 98 7.94 1.72 17.32
CA SER A 98 7.36 2.76 16.48
C SER A 98 5.83 2.67 16.48
N GLU A 99 5.18 3.78 16.83
CA GLU A 99 3.73 3.92 16.73
C GLU A 99 3.29 4.28 15.29
N GLU A 100 4.24 4.77 14.48
CA GLU A 100 3.99 5.10 13.09
C GLU A 100 3.90 3.82 12.26
N ARG A 101 2.93 3.78 11.38
CA ARG A 101 2.71 2.65 10.47
C ARG A 101 3.29 2.93 9.10
N ILE A 102 3.72 1.88 8.42
CA ILE A 102 4.03 1.97 6.99
C ILE A 102 2.73 2.31 6.26
N VAL A 103 2.81 3.37 5.46
CA VAL A 103 1.73 3.82 4.60
C VAL A 103 1.95 3.27 3.19
N VAL A 104 0.89 2.77 2.60
CA VAL A 104 0.84 2.30 1.22
C VAL A 104 -0.22 3.12 0.49
N ASP A 105 0.21 4.05 -0.34
CA ASP A 105 -0.69 4.87 -1.15
C ASP A 105 -0.78 4.29 -2.57
N VAL A 106 -1.99 4.09 -3.06
CA VAL A 106 -2.26 3.63 -4.43
C VAL A 106 -2.72 4.80 -5.28
N MET A 107 -2.05 5.03 -6.38
CA MET A 107 -2.32 6.13 -7.32
C MET A 107 -2.54 5.56 -8.72
N THR A 108 -3.51 6.10 -9.43
CA THR A 108 -3.76 5.76 -10.83
C THR A 108 -3.40 6.94 -11.73
N TYR A 109 -2.60 6.67 -12.73
CA TYR A 109 -2.25 7.56 -13.82
C TYR A 109 -2.93 7.07 -15.10
N VAL A 110 -3.05 7.93 -16.07
CA VAL A 110 -3.54 7.58 -17.39
C VAL A 110 -2.44 7.84 -18.42
N ALA A 111 -2.09 6.84 -19.20
CA ALA A 111 -1.20 6.97 -20.33
C ALA A 111 -2.03 7.15 -21.62
N ASP A 112 -1.68 8.12 -22.43
CA ASP A 112 -2.26 8.29 -23.76
C ASP A 112 -1.66 7.28 -24.77
N ILE A 113 -2.15 7.32 -26.00
CA ILE A 113 -1.66 6.42 -27.07
C ILE A 113 -0.17 6.61 -27.40
N ASN A 114 0.42 7.74 -27.04
CA ASN A 114 1.84 8.03 -27.24
C ASN A 114 2.68 7.67 -26.00
N GLY A 115 2.06 7.12 -24.96
CA GLY A 115 2.71 6.78 -23.70
C GLY A 115 2.98 7.98 -22.78
N VAL A 116 2.37 9.13 -23.06
CA VAL A 116 2.47 10.31 -22.19
C VAL A 116 1.58 10.11 -20.97
N LEU A 117 2.18 10.18 -19.79
CA LEU A 117 1.46 10.04 -18.53
C LEU A 117 0.76 11.33 -18.14
N SER A 118 -0.47 11.18 -17.64
CA SER A 118 -1.20 12.25 -16.97
C SER A 118 -0.55 12.57 -15.61
N LYS A 119 -1.02 13.62 -14.95
CA LYS A 119 -0.94 13.72 -13.50
C LYS A 119 -1.80 12.62 -12.86
N ILE A 120 -1.76 12.51 -11.52
CA ILE A 120 -2.61 11.53 -10.81
C ILE A 120 -4.07 11.72 -11.22
N ALA A 121 -4.62 10.69 -11.84
CA ALA A 121 -6.02 10.69 -12.30
C ALA A 121 -6.95 10.26 -11.16
N LEU A 122 -6.51 9.33 -10.31
CA LEU A 122 -7.24 8.85 -9.14
C LEU A 122 -6.28 8.62 -7.98
N GLY A 123 -6.68 9.02 -6.79
CA GLY A 123 -5.90 8.85 -5.56
C GLY A 123 -5.13 10.10 -5.13
N PRO A 124 -4.13 9.95 -4.25
CA PRO A 124 -3.72 8.69 -3.61
C PRO A 124 -4.79 8.11 -2.69
N ILE A 125 -5.00 6.80 -2.77
CA ILE A 125 -5.85 6.06 -1.85
C ILE A 125 -4.94 5.46 -0.80
N ARG A 126 -5.15 5.84 0.46
CA ARG A 126 -4.26 5.48 1.55
C ARG A 126 -4.67 4.19 2.24
N TYR A 127 -3.70 3.30 2.36
CA TYR A 127 -3.76 2.09 3.14
C TYR A 127 -2.63 2.08 4.18
N TYR A 128 -2.76 1.23 5.18
CA TYR A 128 -1.77 1.00 6.21
C TYR A 128 -1.36 -0.47 6.21
N LEU A 129 -0.07 -0.73 6.30
CA LEU A 129 0.45 -2.09 6.36
C LEU A 129 -0.03 -2.77 7.65
N GLN A 130 -0.61 -3.94 7.49
CA GLN A 130 -1.12 -4.77 8.57
C GLN A 130 -0.18 -5.93 8.88
N LYS A 131 0.28 -6.57 7.82
CA LYS A 131 1.12 -7.74 7.89
C LYS A 131 1.98 -7.83 6.65
N SER A 132 3.24 -8.22 6.86
CA SER A 132 4.16 -8.60 5.79
C SER A 132 4.50 -10.08 5.88
N ALA A 133 4.69 -10.72 4.75
CA ALA A 133 5.17 -12.08 4.63
C ALA A 133 6.15 -12.18 3.45
N TYR A 134 7.31 -12.73 3.72
CA TYR A 134 8.39 -12.86 2.74
C TYR A 134 8.65 -14.31 2.41
N SER A 135 8.79 -14.61 1.12
CA SER A 135 9.14 -15.94 0.63
C SER A 135 10.46 -15.87 -0.13
N GLN A 136 11.52 -16.31 0.49
CA GLN A 136 12.84 -16.40 -0.16
C GLN A 136 12.82 -17.38 -1.35
N LYS A 137 12.06 -18.49 -1.24
CA LYS A 137 11.96 -19.50 -2.30
C LYS A 137 11.41 -18.92 -3.61
N ASN A 138 10.45 -18.02 -3.53
CA ASN A 138 9.77 -17.43 -4.68
C ASN A 138 10.20 -15.97 -4.92
N ASN A 139 11.07 -15.44 -4.09
CA ASN A 139 11.47 -14.02 -4.10
C ASN A 139 10.27 -13.07 -4.11
N ASN A 140 9.26 -13.35 -3.27
CA ASN A 140 8.02 -12.59 -3.17
C ASN A 140 7.85 -11.97 -1.80
N ALA A 141 7.39 -10.72 -1.79
CA ALA A 141 6.83 -10.07 -0.62
C ALA A 141 5.30 -10.00 -0.77
N SER A 142 4.56 -10.38 0.26
CA SER A 142 3.11 -10.27 0.34
C SER A 142 2.74 -9.35 1.49
N LEU A 143 2.16 -8.21 1.17
CA LEU A 143 1.81 -7.16 2.12
C LEU A 143 0.29 -7.09 2.23
N THR A 144 -0.25 -7.38 3.41
CA THR A 144 -1.67 -7.14 3.70
C THR A 144 -1.83 -5.69 4.15
N ILE A 145 -2.68 -4.95 3.47
CA ILE A 145 -2.92 -3.52 3.70
C ILE A 145 -4.41 -3.25 3.90
N SER A 146 -4.75 -2.27 4.73
CA SER A 146 -6.15 -1.86 4.93
C SER A 146 -6.30 -0.34 5.07
N THR A 147 -7.51 0.15 4.81
CA THR A 147 -7.82 1.59 4.89
C THR A 147 -7.88 2.11 6.31
N SER A 148 -8.00 1.24 7.31
CA SER A 148 -8.04 1.65 8.72
C SER A 148 -6.75 1.30 9.45
N PRO A 149 -6.08 2.28 10.06
CA PRO A 149 -4.91 2.01 10.88
C PRO A 149 -5.26 1.38 12.22
N THR A 150 -6.53 1.47 12.62
CA THR A 150 -6.95 1.18 14.00
C THR A 150 -7.16 -0.28 14.30
N ASN A 151 -7.19 -1.08 13.25
CA ASN A 151 -7.54 -2.44 13.50
C ASN A 151 -6.62 -3.28 14.20
N ILE A 152 -5.56 -2.71 14.41
CA ILE A 152 -4.48 -3.54 14.77
C ILE A 152 -3.76 -3.04 15.93
N SER A 153 -3.93 -1.82 16.23
CA SER A 153 -3.75 -1.47 17.60
C SER A 153 -4.72 -2.39 18.30
N GLU A 154 -4.17 -3.35 18.92
CA GLU A 154 -4.81 -4.07 19.96
C GLU A 154 -5.80 -3.12 20.64
N THR A 155 -7.02 -3.10 20.10
CA THR A 155 -8.10 -2.36 20.70
C THR A 155 -8.48 -3.17 21.92
N GLY A 156 -7.90 -2.83 22.95
CA GLY A 156 -8.02 -3.55 24.18
C GLY A 156 -6.67 -4.13 24.56
N GLU A 157 -6.31 -3.83 25.73
CA GLU A 157 -5.20 -4.49 26.38
C GLU A 157 -5.42 -5.99 26.26
N THR A 158 -4.47 -6.66 25.66
CA THR A 158 -4.48 -8.12 25.63
C THR A 158 -4.61 -8.57 27.05
N ALA A 159 -5.67 -9.29 27.35
CA ALA A 159 -5.87 -9.86 28.67
C ALA A 159 -4.71 -10.81 28.97
N SER A 160 -3.71 -10.32 29.67
CA SER A 160 -2.56 -11.09 30.10
C SER A 160 -2.55 -11.19 31.61
N LYS A 161 -2.02 -12.29 32.15
CA LYS A 161 -1.88 -12.46 33.59
C LYS A 161 -1.09 -11.35 34.27
N SER A 162 -0.19 -10.70 33.56
CA SER A 162 0.59 -9.58 34.09
C SER A 162 -0.23 -8.29 34.24
N LYS A 163 -1.21 -8.07 33.35
CA LYS A 163 -2.11 -6.92 33.40
C LYS A 163 -3.39 -7.18 34.21
N PHE A 164 -3.83 -8.44 34.23
CA PHE A 164 -5.04 -8.87 34.92
C PHE A 164 -4.73 -10.12 35.76
N PRO A 165 -4.16 -9.98 36.96
CA PRO A 165 -3.79 -11.14 37.81
C PRO A 165 -4.97 -12.04 38.18
N THR A 166 -6.20 -11.51 38.11
CA THR A 166 -7.43 -12.24 38.43
C THR A 166 -7.86 -13.25 37.35
N LEU A 167 -7.18 -13.30 36.19
CA LEU A 167 -7.46 -14.28 35.13
C LEU A 167 -7.10 -15.72 35.54
N GLU A 168 -6.39 -15.93 36.64
CA GLU A 168 -6.08 -17.28 37.12
C GLU A 168 -7.32 -18.08 37.52
N GLY A 169 -8.42 -17.41 37.85
CA GLY A 169 -9.68 -18.07 38.21
C GLY A 169 -10.57 -18.46 37.03
N VAL A 170 -10.19 -18.14 35.80
CA VAL A 170 -11.03 -18.35 34.60
C VAL A 170 -10.57 -19.54 33.78
N SER A 171 -9.40 -20.10 34.01
CA SER A 171 -8.94 -21.34 33.41
C SER A 171 -9.40 -22.52 34.28
N GLY A 172 -10.65 -22.82 34.15
CA GLY A 172 -11.19 -24.07 34.60
C GLY A 172 -11.21 -25.09 33.50
#